data_721c640066273330a9fc17ef2faf4dff
#
_entry.id   721c640066273330a9fc17ef2faf4dff
#
_cell.length_a   1.000
_cell.length_b   1.000
_cell.length_c   1.000
_cell.angle_alpha   90.00
_cell.angle_beta   90.00
_cell.angle_gamma   90.00
#
_symmetry.space_group_name_H-M   'P 1'
#
loop_
_entity.id
_entity.type
_entity.pdbx_description
1 polymer ?
#
loop_
_entity_poly.entity_id
_entity_poly.type
_entity_poly.pdbx_seq_one_letter_code
_entity_poly.pdbx_strand_id
1 'polypeptide(L)'
;METPVKIPEKLFFKIGEVSRLTGVKSHVLRYWETEFPALSPPKNRASQRVYRKKDIETVLRIKNLLYEENYTISGARKRLREMRSEEKAKGQMDLFSRGVDRKQVQAAIGELEKALKILEGG
;
A
#
# COMPACT_ATOMS: atom_id res chain seq x y z
N MET A 1 14.37 15.56 10.79
CA MET A 1 13.75 14.24 10.97
C MET A 1 12.28 14.40 11.25
N GLU A 2 11.45 13.93 10.36
CA GLU A 2 10.00 14.10 10.52
C GLU A 2 9.46 13.17 11.60
N THR A 3 8.59 13.71 12.44
CA THR A 3 7.84 12.89 13.39
C THR A 3 6.93 11.95 12.61
N PRO A 4 6.81 10.67 13.02
CA PRO A 4 5.89 9.78 12.34
C PRO A 4 4.46 10.31 12.41
N VAL A 5 3.77 10.26 11.28
CA VAL A 5 2.38 10.72 11.21
C VAL A 5 1.50 9.75 12.00
N LYS A 6 0.78 10.29 12.97
CA LYS A 6 -0.15 9.50 13.77
C LYS A 6 -1.49 9.42 13.04
N ILE A 7 -1.84 8.21 12.61
CA ILE A 7 -3.11 7.96 11.93
C ILE A 7 -4.17 7.63 12.98
N PRO A 8 -5.28 8.41 13.05
CA PRO A 8 -6.37 8.09 13.98
C PRO A 8 -6.98 6.71 13.73
N GLU A 9 -7.49 6.08 14.76
CA GLU A 9 -8.15 4.78 14.62
C GLU A 9 -9.58 4.94 14.10
N LYS A 10 -9.69 5.00 12.78
CA LYS A 10 -10.96 5.06 12.06
C LYS A 10 -10.90 4.07 10.90
N LEU A 11 -12.04 3.60 10.48
CA LEU A 11 -12.12 2.70 9.33
C LEU A 11 -11.95 3.44 7.99
N PHE A 12 -12.49 4.66 7.92
CA PHE A 12 -12.48 5.45 6.70
C PHE A 12 -12.16 6.91 6.97
N PHE A 13 -11.48 7.52 6.00
CA PHE A 13 -11.06 8.92 6.05
C PHE A 13 -11.48 9.61 4.75
N LYS A 14 -11.94 10.85 4.86
CA LYS A 14 -12.23 11.67 3.67
C LYS A 14 -10.94 12.24 3.11
N ILE A 15 -10.94 12.60 1.82
CA ILE A 15 -9.76 13.14 1.15
C ILE A 15 -9.19 14.37 1.87
N GLY A 16 -10.05 15.23 2.40
CA GLY A 16 -9.62 16.40 3.17
C GLY A 16 -8.87 16.04 4.45
N GLU A 17 -9.29 14.98 5.14
CA GLU A 17 -8.58 14.46 6.31
C GLU A 17 -7.22 13.89 5.93
N VAL A 18 -7.17 13.10 4.86
CA VAL A 18 -5.92 12.51 4.35
C VAL A 18 -4.95 13.61 3.94
N SER A 19 -5.44 14.65 3.27
CA SER A 19 -4.63 15.81 2.89
C SER A 19 -4.00 16.46 4.13
N ARG A 20 -4.76 16.66 5.19
CA ARG A 20 -4.25 17.25 6.44
C ARG A 20 -3.25 16.34 7.14
N LEU A 21 -3.53 15.04 7.19
CA LEU A 21 -2.67 14.07 7.87
C LEU A 21 -1.33 13.88 7.16
N THR A 22 -1.34 13.87 5.83
CA THR A 22 -0.15 13.57 5.02
C THR A 22 0.58 14.81 4.55
N GLY A 23 -0.06 15.97 4.56
CA GLY A 23 0.49 17.19 3.99
C GLY A 23 0.47 17.22 2.46
N VAL A 24 -0.22 16.27 1.85
CA VAL A 24 -0.36 16.18 0.39
C VAL A 24 -1.68 16.82 -0.02
N LYS A 25 -1.64 17.73 -0.99
CA LYS A 25 -2.84 18.44 -1.45
C LYS A 25 -3.83 17.48 -2.09
N SER A 26 -5.13 17.75 -1.96
CA SER A 26 -6.20 16.88 -2.45
C SER A 26 -6.10 16.60 -3.95
N HIS A 27 -5.77 17.61 -4.77
CA HIS A 27 -5.62 17.40 -6.21
C HIS A 27 -4.42 16.51 -6.54
N VAL A 28 -3.38 16.54 -5.72
CA VAL A 28 -2.22 15.65 -5.89
C VAL A 28 -2.60 14.21 -5.54
N LEU A 29 -3.38 14.03 -4.47
CA LEU A 29 -3.89 12.71 -4.09
C LEU A 29 -4.72 12.09 -5.22
N ARG A 30 -5.58 12.87 -5.86
CA ARG A 30 -6.38 12.42 -7.01
C ARG A 30 -5.52 12.03 -8.19
N TYR A 31 -4.47 12.82 -8.47
CA TYR A 31 -3.51 12.51 -9.52
C TYR A 31 -2.78 11.19 -9.23
N TRP A 32 -2.33 11.00 -7.99
CA TRP A 32 -1.63 9.78 -7.59
C TRP A 32 -2.51 8.53 -7.71
N GLU A 33 -3.81 8.65 -7.49
CA GLU A 33 -4.74 7.54 -7.71
C GLU A 33 -4.70 7.04 -9.16
N THR A 34 -4.50 7.94 -10.12
CA THR A 34 -4.40 7.57 -11.54
C THR A 34 -3.06 6.95 -11.89
N GLU A 35 -2.00 7.33 -11.20
CA GLU A 35 -0.63 6.90 -11.51
C GLU A 35 -0.18 5.69 -10.69
N PHE A 36 -0.74 5.49 -9.50
CA PHE A 36 -0.33 4.41 -8.60
C PHE A 36 -1.48 3.43 -8.37
N PRO A 37 -1.44 2.25 -9.02
CA PRO A 37 -2.49 1.23 -8.80
C PRO A 37 -2.58 0.76 -7.35
N ALA A 38 -1.49 0.86 -6.57
CA ALA A 38 -1.48 0.52 -5.16
C ALA A 38 -2.37 1.45 -4.33
N LEU A 39 -2.61 2.67 -4.81
CA LEU A 39 -3.49 3.65 -4.16
C LEU A 39 -4.86 3.62 -4.85
N SER A 40 -5.76 2.82 -4.31
CA SER A 40 -7.07 2.60 -4.91
C SER A 40 -8.16 2.67 -3.83
N PRO A 41 -8.47 3.89 -3.35
CA PRO A 41 -9.47 4.04 -2.29
C PRO A 41 -10.87 3.68 -2.82
N PRO A 42 -11.69 2.99 -2.00
CA PRO A 42 -13.07 2.71 -2.39
C PRO A 42 -13.91 3.97 -2.38
N LYS A 43 -15.04 3.94 -3.05
CA LYS A 43 -16.03 5.02 -3.03
C LYS A 43 -17.19 4.60 -2.14
N ASN A 44 -17.74 5.56 -1.39
CA ASN A 44 -18.95 5.34 -0.59
C ASN A 44 -20.19 5.43 -1.47
N ARG A 45 -21.39 5.33 -0.86
CA ARG A 45 -22.67 5.38 -1.58
C ARG A 45 -22.90 6.70 -2.31
N ALA A 46 -22.28 7.78 -1.84
CA ALA A 46 -22.37 9.09 -2.47
C ALA A 46 -21.29 9.32 -3.55
N SER A 47 -20.61 8.27 -3.98
CA SER A 47 -19.50 8.30 -4.94
C SER A 47 -18.32 9.15 -4.48
N GLN A 48 -18.19 9.37 -3.18
CA GLN A 48 -17.05 10.09 -2.60
C GLN A 48 -15.95 9.09 -2.25
N ARG A 49 -14.69 9.51 -2.49
CA ARG A 49 -13.53 8.70 -2.11
C ARG A 49 -13.43 8.61 -0.59
N VAL A 50 -13.28 7.40 -0.10
CA VAL A 50 -13.00 7.15 1.32
C VAL A 50 -11.69 6.35 1.41
N TYR A 51 -10.75 6.86 2.16
CA TYR A 51 -9.43 6.26 2.30
C TYR A 51 -9.40 5.37 3.53
N ARG A 52 -8.77 4.20 3.40
CA ARG A 52 -8.52 3.31 4.52
C ARG A 52 -7.14 3.62 5.10
N LYS A 53 -6.87 3.12 6.31
CA LYS A 53 -5.55 3.29 6.93
C LYS A 53 -4.41 2.86 6.00
N LYS A 54 -4.59 1.73 5.30
CA LYS A 54 -3.58 1.25 4.35
C LYS A 54 -3.37 2.20 3.17
N ASP A 55 -4.41 2.91 2.75
CA ASP A 55 -4.29 3.90 1.67
C ASP A 55 -3.49 5.10 2.14
N ILE A 56 -3.68 5.53 3.40
CA ILE A 56 -2.89 6.61 3.98
C ILE A 56 -1.41 6.20 4.08
N GLU A 57 -1.14 4.98 4.49
CA GLU A 57 0.23 4.45 4.55
C GLU A 57 0.87 4.44 3.17
N THR A 58 0.11 4.06 2.13
CA THR A 58 0.57 4.10 0.74
C THR A 58 0.89 5.53 0.31
N VAL A 59 0.03 6.49 0.65
CA VAL A 59 0.27 7.92 0.34
C VAL A 59 1.57 8.39 0.99
N LEU A 60 1.81 8.02 2.24
CA LEU A 60 3.03 8.41 2.95
C LEU A 60 4.28 7.78 2.30
N ARG A 61 4.19 6.55 1.84
CA ARG A 61 5.28 5.88 1.10
C ARG A 61 5.56 6.57 -0.22
N ILE A 62 4.53 6.91 -0.97
CA ILE A 62 4.67 7.64 -2.24
C ILE A 62 5.33 8.99 -2.00
N LYS A 63 4.85 9.72 -1.00
CA LYS A 63 5.42 11.02 -0.62
C LYS A 63 6.91 10.91 -0.33
N ASN A 64 7.30 9.91 0.47
CA ASN A 64 8.69 9.67 0.80
C ASN A 64 9.53 9.36 -0.44
N LEU A 65 9.05 8.49 -1.30
CA LEU A 65 9.79 8.11 -2.52
C LEU A 65 9.97 9.31 -3.46
N LEU A 66 8.95 10.12 -3.66
CA LEU A 66 9.01 11.24 -4.60
C LEU A 66 9.77 12.44 -4.04
N TYR A 67 9.55 12.80 -2.78
CA TYR A 67 10.09 14.04 -2.21
C TYR A 67 11.37 13.86 -1.41
N GLU A 68 11.55 12.72 -0.75
CA GLU A 68 12.75 12.45 0.04
C GLU A 68 13.80 11.68 -0.76
N GLU A 69 13.38 10.68 -1.52
CA GLU A 69 14.29 9.81 -2.28
C GLU A 69 14.38 10.17 -3.76
N ASN A 70 13.64 11.19 -4.19
CA ASN A 70 13.69 11.74 -5.56
C ASN A 70 13.41 10.73 -6.68
N TYR A 71 12.54 9.77 -6.42
CA TYR A 71 12.09 8.84 -7.45
C TYR A 71 11.21 9.56 -8.47
N THR A 72 11.24 9.09 -9.72
CA THR A 72 10.23 9.46 -10.70
C THR A 72 8.92 8.73 -10.40
N ILE A 73 7.83 9.15 -11.03
CA ILE A 73 6.53 8.47 -10.86
C ILE A 73 6.64 6.98 -11.23
N SER A 74 7.25 6.66 -12.38
CA SER A 74 7.40 5.26 -12.79
C SER A 74 8.36 4.48 -11.90
N GLY A 75 9.43 5.11 -11.42
CA GLY A 75 10.36 4.51 -10.48
C GLY A 75 9.72 4.23 -9.13
N ALA A 76 8.93 5.17 -8.62
CA ALA A 76 8.20 5.01 -7.36
C ALA A 76 7.16 3.88 -7.48
N ARG A 77 6.47 3.78 -8.61
CA ARG A 77 5.51 2.70 -8.89
C ARG A 77 6.17 1.34 -8.82
N LYS A 78 7.33 1.21 -9.46
CA LYS A 78 8.12 -0.02 -9.43
C LYS A 78 8.59 -0.35 -8.02
N ARG A 79 9.09 0.65 -7.29
CA ARG A 79 9.58 0.46 -5.92
C ARG A 79 8.47 0.01 -4.97
N LEU A 80 7.28 0.54 -5.12
CA LEU A 80 6.12 0.13 -4.32
C LEU A 80 5.78 -1.34 -4.53
N ARG A 81 5.86 -1.83 -5.78
CA ARG A 81 5.65 -3.25 -6.08
C ARG A 81 6.71 -4.13 -5.41
N GLU A 82 7.96 -3.70 -5.45
CA GLU A 82 9.06 -4.41 -4.78
C GLU A 82 8.86 -4.48 -3.28
N MET A 83 8.50 -3.36 -2.66
CA MET A 83 8.24 -3.29 -1.21
C MET A 83 7.09 -4.21 -0.81
N ARG A 84 6.04 -4.28 -1.62
CA ARG A 84 4.91 -5.17 -1.38
C ARG A 84 5.33 -6.65 -1.43
N SER A 85 6.20 -7.01 -2.35
CA SER A 85 6.76 -8.35 -2.45
C SER A 85 7.64 -8.68 -1.25
N GLU A 86 8.47 -7.74 -0.80
CA GLU A 86 9.31 -7.88 0.37
C GLU A 86 8.47 -8.10 1.64
N GLU A 87 7.39 -7.34 1.80
CA GLU A 87 6.48 -7.48 2.94
C GLU A 87 5.81 -8.86 2.98
N LYS A 88 5.41 -9.38 1.83
CA LYS A 88 4.84 -10.72 1.71
C LYS A 88 5.84 -11.79 2.08
N ALA A 89 7.08 -11.68 1.60
CA ALA A 89 8.16 -12.60 1.92
C ALA A 89 8.47 -12.59 3.42
N LYS A 90 8.52 -11.40 4.03
CA LYS A 90 8.73 -11.24 5.46
C LYS A 90 7.61 -11.87 6.28
N GLY A 91 6.36 -11.69 5.86
CA GLY A 91 5.22 -12.32 6.51
C GLY A 91 5.30 -13.84 6.50
N GLN A 92 5.77 -14.42 5.40
CA GLN A 92 6.00 -15.87 5.30
C GLN A 92 7.10 -16.34 6.25
N MET A 93 8.19 -15.59 6.35
CA MET A 93 9.27 -15.88 7.27
C MET A 93 8.82 -15.82 8.74
N ASP A 94 7.98 -14.84 9.08
CA ASP A 94 7.41 -14.73 10.42
C ASP A 94 6.53 -15.93 10.77
N LEU A 95 5.76 -16.43 9.82
CA LEU A 95 4.97 -17.64 10.00
C LEU A 95 5.87 -18.85 10.26
N PHE A 96 7.01 -18.93 9.58
CA PHE A 96 8.01 -20.00 9.77
C PHE A 96 8.58 -19.98 11.18
N SER A 97 8.94 -18.81 11.69
CA SER A 97 9.52 -18.67 13.04
C SER A 97 8.54 -18.94 14.17
N ARG A 98 7.23 -18.95 13.87
CA ARG A 98 6.18 -19.29 14.85
C ARG A 98 5.90 -20.79 14.96
N GLY A 99 6.69 -21.64 14.30
CA GLY A 99 6.55 -23.09 14.39
C GLY A 99 5.36 -23.67 13.61
N VAL A 100 4.95 -23.00 12.55
CA VAL A 100 3.89 -23.50 11.67
C VAL A 100 4.40 -24.71 10.88
N ASP A 101 3.55 -25.73 10.71
CA ASP A 101 3.91 -26.95 10.00
C ASP A 101 4.38 -26.64 8.57
N ARG A 102 5.48 -27.29 8.18
CA ARG A 102 6.10 -27.14 6.86
C ARG A 102 5.11 -27.38 5.71
N LYS A 103 4.23 -28.35 5.88
CA LYS A 103 3.20 -28.68 4.86
C LYS A 103 2.20 -27.55 4.70
N GLN A 104 1.79 -26.92 5.79
CA GLN A 104 0.87 -25.79 5.75
C GLN A 104 1.50 -24.56 5.09
N VAL A 105 2.78 -24.30 5.39
CA VAL A 105 3.52 -23.20 4.80
C VAL A 105 3.70 -23.42 3.29
N GLN A 106 4.04 -24.62 2.87
CA GLN A 106 4.21 -24.95 1.44
C GLN A 106 2.89 -24.83 0.67
N ALA A 107 1.78 -25.26 1.26
CA ALA A 107 0.47 -25.10 0.65
C ALA A 107 0.10 -23.63 0.49
N ALA A 108 0.35 -22.80 1.50
CA ALA A 108 0.09 -21.36 1.43
C ALA A 108 0.98 -20.68 0.38
N ILE A 109 2.25 -21.07 0.29
CA ILE A 109 3.18 -20.56 -0.73
C ILE A 109 2.69 -20.94 -2.14
N GLY A 110 2.26 -22.19 -2.32
CA GLY A 110 1.72 -22.66 -3.59
C GLY A 110 0.50 -21.89 -4.06
N GLU A 111 -0.41 -21.59 -3.13
CA GLU A 111 -1.59 -20.76 -3.44
C GLU A 111 -1.22 -19.34 -3.80
N LEU A 112 -0.25 -18.74 -3.10
CA LEU A 112 0.25 -17.40 -3.39
C LEU A 112 0.93 -17.34 -4.75
N GLU A 113 1.73 -18.35 -5.11
CA GLU A 113 2.36 -18.43 -6.43
C GLU A 113 1.34 -18.55 -7.54
N LYS A 114 0.28 -19.34 -7.34
CA LYS A 114 -0.82 -19.45 -8.31
C LYS A 114 -1.54 -18.12 -8.49
N ALA A 115 -1.82 -17.41 -7.41
CA ALA A 115 -2.46 -16.10 -7.45
C ALA A 115 -1.57 -15.08 -8.18
N LEU A 116 -0.26 -15.09 -7.93
CA LEU A 116 0.70 -14.23 -8.62
C LEU A 116 0.77 -14.55 -10.11
N LYS A 117 0.77 -15.82 -10.49
CA LYS A 117 0.75 -16.24 -11.90
C LYS A 117 -0.50 -15.77 -12.62
N ILE A 118 -1.65 -15.86 -11.98
CA ILE A 118 -2.93 -15.38 -12.55
C ILE A 118 -2.86 -13.87 -12.77
N LEU A 119 -2.31 -13.11 -11.82
CA LEU A 119 -2.17 -11.66 -11.92
C LEU A 119 -1.14 -11.24 -12.97
N GLU A 120 -0.04 -11.99 -13.11
CA GLU A 120 1.01 -11.72 -14.10
C GLU A 120 0.62 -12.16 -15.50
N GLY A 121 -0.21 -13.19 -15.61
CA GLY A 121 -0.67 -13.72 -16.89
C GLY A 121 -1.91 -13.06 -17.45
N GLY A 122 -2.49 -12.14 -16.69
CA GLY A 122 -3.72 -11.44 -17.08
C GLY A 122 -3.55 -10.31 -18.04
#